data_98f29f0b00f506ad589ab974a5fe9464
#
_entry.id   98f29f0b00f506ad589ab974a5fe9464
#
_cell.length_a   1.000
_cell.length_b   1.000
_cell.length_c   1.000
_cell.angle_alpha   90.00
_cell.angle_beta   90.00
_cell.angle_gamma   90.00
#
_symmetry.space_group_name_H-M   'P 1'
#
loop_
_entity.id
_entity.type
_entity.pdbx_description
1 polymer ?
#
loop_
_entity_poly.entity_id
_entity_poly.type
_entity_poly.pdbx_seq_one_letter_code
_entity_poly.pdbx_strand_id
1 'polypeptide(L)' 'MCQATVYMKQNGKEEKIMSDVILLEPAAEEGALRLQAFFEEPVTVRASIERIDFLKHTVTLVPLEEN' A
#
# COMPACT_ATOMS: atom_id res chain seq x y z
N MET A 1 -9.00 -14.84 -8.30
CA MET A 1 -8.07 -14.48 -7.24
C MET A 1 -7.90 -12.96 -7.21
N CYS A 2 -7.92 -12.38 -6.03
CA CYS A 2 -7.96 -10.94 -5.91
C CYS A 2 -6.58 -10.39 -5.57
N GLN A 3 -5.97 -9.76 -6.53
CA GLN A 3 -4.78 -8.96 -6.30
C GLN A 3 -5.16 -7.50 -6.34
N ALA A 4 -4.37 -6.68 -5.68
CA ALA A 4 -4.62 -5.26 -5.65
C ALA A 4 -3.42 -4.50 -6.17
N THR A 5 -3.68 -3.32 -6.74
CA THR A 5 -2.64 -2.38 -7.08
C THR A 5 -2.62 -1.32 -5.99
N VAL A 6 -1.43 -1.00 -5.50
CA VAL A 6 -1.27 -0.07 -4.40
C VAL A 6 -0.69 1.23 -4.92
N TYR A 7 -1.34 2.32 -4.56
CA TYR A 7 -0.93 3.67 -4.94
C TYR A 7 -0.56 4.45 -3.69
N MET A 8 0.41 5.34 -3.84
CA MET A 8 0.74 6.31 -2.81
C MET A 8 0.28 7.68 -3.28
N LYS A 9 -0.52 8.33 -2.46
CA LYS A 9 -1.06 9.65 -2.79
C LYS A 9 -0.30 10.70 -2.03
N GLN A 10 0.28 11.65 -2.76
CA GLN A 10 1.11 12.67 -2.16
C GLN A 10 0.97 13.93 -2.99
N ASN A 11 0.67 15.05 -2.33
CA ASN A 11 0.53 16.34 -3.00
C ASN A 11 -0.51 16.28 -4.11
N GLY A 12 -1.62 15.55 -3.86
CA GLY A 12 -2.70 15.46 -4.82
C GLY A 12 -2.45 14.52 -5.99
N LYS A 13 -1.33 13.83 -5.99
CA LYS A 13 -1.01 12.89 -7.06
C LYS A 13 -0.94 11.48 -6.52
N GLU A 14 -1.40 10.54 -7.33
CA GLU A 14 -1.33 9.13 -6.99
C GLU A 14 -0.28 8.47 -7.87
N GLU A 15 0.61 7.75 -7.23
CA GLU A 15 1.68 7.07 -7.92
C GLU A 15 1.62 5.60 -7.57
N LYS A 16 1.64 4.74 -8.59
CA LYS A 16 1.61 3.31 -8.36
C LYS A 16 2.93 2.86 -7.77
N ILE A 17 2.86 2.19 -6.63
CA ILE A 17 4.09 1.72 -5.99
C ILE A 17 4.23 0.20 -6.09
N MET A 18 3.15 -0.54 -6.28
CA MET A 18 3.26 -1.99 -6.37
C MET A 18 2.02 -2.56 -7.00
N SER A 19 2.20 -3.51 -7.93
CA SER A 19 1.11 -4.23 -8.57
C SER A 19 1.02 -5.64 -8.01
N ASP A 20 -0.14 -6.27 -8.22
CA ASP A 20 -0.34 -7.68 -7.90
C ASP A 20 -0.06 -7.98 -6.44
N VAL A 21 -0.50 -7.07 -5.58
CA VAL A 21 -0.30 -7.21 -4.14
C VAL A 21 -1.32 -8.22 -3.62
N ILE A 22 -0.82 -9.23 -2.92
CA ILE A 22 -1.66 -10.26 -2.36
C ILE A 22 -1.78 -10.15 -0.85
N LEU A 23 -0.96 -9.32 -0.22
CA LEU A 23 -0.98 -9.18 1.23
C LEU A 23 -0.65 -7.76 1.60
N LEU A 24 -1.45 -7.20 2.49
CA LEU A 24 -1.19 -5.90 3.08
C LEU A 24 -1.56 -6.01 4.54
N GLU A 25 -0.60 -5.77 5.42
CA GLU A 25 -0.83 -5.92 6.85
C GLU A 25 0.03 -4.92 7.60
N PRO A 26 -0.33 -4.62 8.85
CA PRO A 26 0.54 -3.78 9.66
C PRO A 26 1.88 -4.47 9.85
N ALA A 27 2.95 -3.69 9.75
CA ALA A 27 4.27 -4.21 10.02
C ALA A 27 4.52 -4.20 11.52
N ALA A 28 5.64 -4.82 11.92
CA ALA A 28 5.99 -4.84 13.33
C ALA A 28 6.24 -3.44 13.87
N GLU A 29 6.72 -2.56 13.00
CA GLU A 29 6.99 -1.19 13.37
C GLU A 29 5.70 -0.39 13.31
N GLU A 30 5.44 0.40 14.34
CA GLU A 30 4.24 1.21 14.36
C GLU A 30 4.25 2.23 13.25
N GLY A 31 3.12 2.41 12.59
CA GLY A 31 3.00 3.36 11.50
C GLY A 31 3.50 2.84 10.17
N ALA A 32 3.82 1.55 10.09
CA ALA A 32 4.31 0.97 8.86
C ALA A 32 3.38 -0.13 8.40
N LEU A 33 3.32 -0.33 7.10
CA LEU A 33 2.55 -1.37 6.46
C LEU A 33 3.49 -2.24 5.67
N ARG A 34 3.18 -3.53 5.65
CA ARG A 34 3.96 -4.49 4.88
C ARG A 34 3.12 -4.95 3.69
N LEU A 35 3.71 -4.85 2.52
CA LEU A 35 3.08 -5.22 1.27
C LEU A 35 3.84 -6.37 0.66
N GLN A 36 3.12 -7.30 0.07
CA GLN A 36 3.77 -8.41 -0.61
C GLN A 36 3.03 -8.71 -1.90
N ALA A 37 3.77 -8.77 -2.99
CA ALA A 37 3.25 -9.17 -4.29
C ALA A 37 3.65 -10.60 -4.56
N PHE A 38 3.07 -11.17 -5.63
CA PHE A 38 3.42 -12.53 -6.06
C PHE A 38 4.92 -12.61 -6.36
N PHE A 39 5.56 -13.62 -5.81
CA PHE A 39 6.96 -13.94 -6.12
C PHE A 39 7.92 -12.79 -5.82
N GLU A 40 7.54 -11.91 -4.89
CA GLU A 40 8.36 -10.76 -4.54
C GLU A 40 8.64 -10.78 -3.06
N GLU A 41 9.74 -10.12 -2.69
CA GLU A 41 10.05 -9.92 -1.28
C GLU A 41 9.09 -8.90 -0.69
N PRO A 42 8.74 -9.06 0.58
CA PRO A 42 7.88 -8.06 1.21
C PRO A 42 8.54 -6.70 1.26
N VAL A 43 7.72 -5.67 1.14
CA VAL A 43 8.18 -4.28 1.19
C VAL A 43 7.46 -3.60 2.34
N THR A 44 8.18 -2.83 3.13
CA THR A 44 7.61 -2.09 4.24
C THR A 44 7.61 -0.61 3.89
N VAL A 45 6.45 0.03 4.07
CA VAL A 45 6.31 1.46 3.80
C VAL A 45 5.69 2.12 5.02
N ARG A 46 6.10 3.35 5.29
CA ARG A 46 5.52 4.13 6.37
C ARG A 46 4.36 4.94 5.79
N ALA A 47 3.15 4.46 6.04
CA ALA A 47 1.98 5.05 5.41
C ALA A 47 0.75 4.57 6.15
N SER A 48 -0.36 5.24 5.89
CA SER A 48 -1.66 4.79 6.36
C SER A 48 -2.56 4.58 5.16
N ILE A 49 -3.61 3.79 5.37
CA ILE A 49 -4.55 3.49 4.30
C ILE A 49 -5.56 4.62 4.22
N GLU A 50 -5.67 5.22 3.04
CA GLU A 50 -6.69 6.22 2.83
C GLU A 50 -7.97 5.59 2.32
N ARG A 51 -7.85 4.64 1.39
CA ARG A 51 -9.03 4.05 0.77
C ARG A 51 -8.69 2.70 0.18
N ILE A 52 -9.63 1.79 0.30
CA ILE A 52 -9.57 0.51 -0.39
C ILE A 52 -10.80 0.46 -1.29
N ASP A 53 -10.59 0.18 -2.56
CA ASP A 53 -11.66 0.09 -3.53
C ASP A 53 -11.70 -1.35 -4.04
N PHE A 54 -12.69 -2.10 -3.54
CA PHE A 54 -12.76 -3.52 -3.89
C PHE A 54 -13.25 -3.74 -5.30
N LEU A 55 -13.97 -2.79 -5.87
CA LEU A 55 -14.41 -2.92 -7.25
C LEU A 55 -13.25 -2.77 -8.21
N LYS A 56 -12.37 -1.83 -7.93
CA LYS A 56 -11.22 -1.58 -8.79
C LYS A 56 -9.98 -2.36 -8.35
N HIS A 57 -10.06 -3.03 -7.21
CA HIS A 57 -8.93 -3.77 -6.67
C HIS A 57 -7.73 -2.86 -6.43
N THR A 58 -7.98 -1.72 -5.81
CA THR A 58 -6.92 -0.74 -5.56
C THR A 58 -6.91 -0.37 -4.09
N VAL A 59 -5.71 -0.05 -3.61
CA VAL A 59 -5.49 0.48 -2.27
C VAL A 59 -4.73 1.77 -2.42
N THR A 60 -5.24 2.83 -1.79
CA THR A 60 -4.58 4.13 -1.82
C THR A 60 -4.01 4.40 -0.43
N LEU A 61 -2.73 4.67 -0.38
CA LEU A 61 -2.02 4.99 0.84
C LEU A 61 -1.62 6.44 0.85
N VAL A 62 -1.48 7.00 2.04
CA VAL A 62 -0.90 8.33 2.21
C VAL A 62 0.32 8.18 3.11
N PRO A 63 1.42 8.87 2.78
CA PRO A 63 2.61 8.75 3.61
C PRO A 63 2.38 9.38 4.96
N LEU A 64 2.98 8.79 5.98
CA LEU A 64 2.98 9.40 7.29
C LEU A 64 3.95 10.56 7.30
N GLU A 65 3.52 11.65 7.91
CA GLU A 65 4.40 12.80 8.05
C GLU A 65 5.21 12.66 9.31
N GLU A 66 6.48 12.92 9.17
CA GLU A 66 7.39 12.89 10.30
C GLU A 66 7.91 14.28 10.55
N ASN A 67 7.84 14.68 11.80
CA ASN A 67 8.36 15.98 12.20
C ASN A 67 9.63 15.84 12.98
#